data_0d73307d8142616c10e2081492c4b911
#
_entry.id   0d73307d8142616c10e2081492c4b911
#
_cell.length_a   1.000
_cell.length_b   1.000
_cell.length_c   1.000
_cell.angle_alpha   90.00
_cell.angle_beta   90.00
_cell.angle_gamma   90.00
#
_symmetry.space_group_name_H-M   'P 1'
#
loop_
_entity.id
_entity.type
_entity.pdbx_description
1 polymer ?
#
loop_
_entity_poly.entity_id
_entity_poly.type
_entity_poly.pdbx_seq_one_letter_code
_entity_poly.pdbx_strand_id
1 'polypeptide(L)'
;MENSFGSFLRQKRQEKNLTQKELSKMLFVSESTVSKWEKDVAHPDITLLPKLSEILSVSEHELITASVDNKAREEKNQAKKWRVFSLSWSLFFYIAYGIALITCFICNLAINKTLSWFWIVLSALILAFTFTNLPKLIKKYKLILIPLSQYLALVLLLGVCCIYTNGNWFWIPVLSVLLGLTIIFAPIYIAKYEVFSKIRKYNDFISVAVDFLMLNILLIVINAYTLTNGYADGWWYFKIAFPIVLSVYLALNIIMSVRFLKTNRFLKTSVILLLSNAFLYLPPLFIKVKNPEIQKEIGEINILKANLFSWQIGVTLEQNIHLIICLTLLFLALVFLTVGLICHCKRRNNE
;
A
#
# COMPACT_ATOMS: atom_id res chain seq x y z
N MET A 1 -21.83 -36.64 23.43
CA MET A 1 -21.09 -37.11 24.61
C MET A 1 -19.95 -36.10 24.80
N GLU A 2 -19.94 -35.39 25.91
CA GLU A 2 -18.78 -34.55 26.25
C GLU A 2 -17.56 -35.48 26.40
N ASN A 3 -16.54 -35.23 25.61
CA ASN A 3 -15.30 -35.98 25.74
C ASN A 3 -14.63 -35.53 27.03
N SER A 4 -14.65 -36.37 28.06
CA SER A 4 -13.92 -36.11 29.30
C SER A 4 -12.43 -36.34 29.07
N PHE A 5 -11.57 -35.73 29.92
CA PHE A 5 -10.14 -35.93 29.88
C PHE A 5 -9.76 -37.43 29.90
N GLY A 6 -10.37 -38.22 30.79
CA GLY A 6 -10.06 -39.63 30.91
C GLY A 6 -10.46 -40.44 29.68
N SER A 7 -11.64 -40.19 29.10
CA SER A 7 -12.04 -40.84 27.86
C SER A 7 -11.13 -40.53 26.68
N PHE A 8 -10.69 -39.27 26.55
CA PHE A 8 -9.76 -38.83 25.53
C PHE A 8 -8.36 -39.43 25.71
N LEU A 9 -7.85 -39.44 26.96
CA LEU A 9 -6.59 -40.08 27.33
C LEU A 9 -6.59 -41.57 26.95
N ARG A 10 -7.64 -42.29 27.33
CA ARG A 10 -7.81 -43.70 27.00
C ARG A 10 -7.84 -43.94 25.49
N GLN A 11 -8.58 -43.14 24.75
CA GLN A 11 -8.64 -43.23 23.30
C GLN A 11 -7.25 -43.06 22.68
N LYS A 12 -6.52 -42.03 23.07
CA LYS A 12 -5.18 -41.70 22.51
C LYS A 12 -4.13 -42.76 22.87
N ARG A 13 -4.22 -43.34 24.06
CA ARG A 13 -3.37 -44.48 24.44
C ARG A 13 -3.65 -45.70 23.55
N GLN A 14 -4.94 -46.01 23.33
CA GLN A 14 -5.35 -47.15 22.48
C GLN A 14 -4.91 -46.94 21.01
N GLU A 15 -5.05 -45.72 20.47
CA GLU A 15 -4.54 -45.37 19.14
C GLU A 15 -3.02 -45.63 19.00
N LYS A 16 -2.25 -45.56 20.11
CA LYS A 16 -0.83 -45.88 20.18
C LYS A 16 -0.53 -47.35 20.48
N ASN A 17 -1.56 -48.17 20.61
CA ASN A 17 -1.46 -49.58 21.01
C ASN A 17 -0.72 -49.79 22.33
N LEU A 18 -0.81 -48.83 23.27
CA LEU A 18 -0.21 -48.94 24.59
C LEU A 18 -1.16 -49.50 25.61
N THR A 19 -0.68 -50.39 26.48
CA THR A 19 -1.40 -50.84 27.69
C THR A 19 -1.31 -49.78 28.79
N GLN A 20 -2.24 -49.79 29.78
CA GLN A 20 -2.12 -48.89 30.95
C GLN A 20 -0.81 -49.08 31.68
N LYS A 21 -0.31 -50.33 31.76
CA LYS A 21 0.96 -50.69 32.37
C LYS A 21 2.18 -50.13 31.64
N GLU A 22 2.15 -50.12 30.32
CA GLU A 22 3.23 -49.53 29.52
C GLU A 22 3.27 -48.01 29.63
N LEU A 23 2.11 -47.37 29.54
CA LEU A 23 2.00 -45.91 29.70
C LEU A 23 2.48 -45.50 31.13
N SER A 24 2.09 -46.26 32.17
CA SER A 24 2.47 -46.01 33.55
C SER A 24 3.99 -46.09 33.73
N LYS A 25 4.64 -47.09 33.11
CA LYS A 25 6.12 -47.23 33.15
C LYS A 25 6.84 -46.04 32.47
N MET A 26 6.33 -45.60 31.31
CA MET A 26 6.89 -44.46 30.56
C MET A 26 6.80 -43.15 31.36
N LEU A 27 5.74 -43.00 32.14
CA LEU A 27 5.50 -41.81 32.97
C LEU A 27 6.10 -41.91 34.40
N PHE A 28 6.64 -43.05 34.76
CA PHE A 28 7.14 -43.35 36.13
C PHE A 28 6.05 -43.21 37.21
N VAL A 29 4.83 -43.65 36.91
CA VAL A 29 3.69 -43.68 37.84
C VAL A 29 3.15 -45.08 38.00
N SER A 30 2.23 -45.32 38.96
CA SER A 30 1.59 -46.62 39.11
C SER A 30 0.52 -46.85 38.03
N GLU A 31 0.27 -48.12 37.68
CA GLU A 31 -0.81 -48.47 36.74
C GLU A 31 -2.19 -48.02 37.26
N SER A 32 -2.38 -48.11 38.58
CA SER A 32 -3.60 -47.63 39.24
C SER A 32 -3.82 -46.10 39.05
N THR A 33 -2.73 -45.35 38.97
CA THR A 33 -2.76 -43.89 38.72
C THR A 33 -3.31 -43.60 37.31
N VAL A 34 -2.78 -44.28 36.29
CA VAL A 34 -3.27 -44.16 34.90
C VAL A 34 -4.73 -44.59 34.80
N SER A 35 -5.10 -45.68 35.49
CA SER A 35 -6.53 -46.14 35.53
C SER A 35 -7.46 -45.10 36.16
N LYS A 36 -7.03 -44.38 37.20
CA LYS A 36 -7.77 -43.29 37.84
C LYS A 36 -7.95 -42.09 36.89
N TRP A 37 -6.91 -41.76 36.14
CA TRP A 37 -6.98 -40.67 35.11
C TRP A 37 -7.97 -41.01 34.00
N GLU A 38 -7.94 -42.27 33.49
CA GLU A 38 -8.85 -42.72 32.42
C GLU A 38 -10.31 -42.84 32.87
N LYS A 39 -10.56 -42.89 34.18
CA LYS A 39 -11.89 -42.90 34.81
C LYS A 39 -12.34 -41.52 35.32
N ASP A 40 -11.57 -40.48 35.05
CA ASP A 40 -11.80 -39.11 35.55
C ASP A 40 -11.89 -38.99 37.11
N VAL A 41 -11.32 -39.98 37.82
CA VAL A 41 -11.26 -39.96 39.29
C VAL A 41 -10.14 -39.05 39.80
N ALA A 42 -9.09 -38.86 38.99
CA ALA A 42 -7.97 -37.99 39.26
C ALA A 42 -7.43 -37.43 37.94
N HIS A 43 -6.67 -36.37 38.03
CA HIS A 43 -5.96 -35.78 36.85
C HIS A 43 -4.46 -35.88 37.07
N PRO A 44 -3.67 -35.95 35.97
CA PRO A 44 -2.22 -35.89 36.07
C PRO A 44 -1.77 -34.49 36.53
N ASP A 45 -0.63 -34.48 37.23
CA ASP A 45 0.04 -33.21 37.55
C ASP A 45 0.44 -32.46 36.29
N ILE A 46 0.38 -31.12 36.32
CA ILE A 46 0.69 -30.26 35.21
C ILE A 46 2.11 -30.51 34.68
N THR A 47 3.03 -30.93 35.54
CA THR A 47 4.40 -31.28 35.19
C THR A 47 4.52 -32.54 34.35
N LEU A 48 3.51 -33.43 34.37
CA LEU A 48 3.46 -34.63 33.57
C LEU A 48 2.82 -34.42 32.19
N LEU A 49 2.10 -33.33 32.00
CA LEU A 49 1.40 -33.05 30.74
C LEU A 49 2.35 -32.98 29.53
N PRO A 50 3.54 -32.33 29.61
CA PRO A 50 4.46 -32.31 28.48
C PRO A 50 4.91 -33.71 28.05
N LYS A 51 5.25 -34.56 29.01
CA LYS A 51 5.69 -35.94 28.75
C LYS A 51 4.52 -36.82 28.21
N LEU A 52 3.34 -36.60 28.74
CA LEU A 52 2.14 -37.28 28.29
C LEU A 52 1.81 -36.89 26.85
N SER A 53 1.93 -35.60 26.51
CA SER A 53 1.71 -35.07 25.16
C SER A 53 2.68 -35.64 24.14
N GLU A 54 3.94 -35.79 24.51
CA GLU A 54 4.99 -36.40 23.70
C GLU A 54 4.71 -37.87 23.41
N ILE A 55 4.43 -38.68 24.46
CA ILE A 55 4.16 -40.11 24.33
C ILE A 55 2.93 -40.35 23.46
N LEU A 56 1.86 -39.59 23.67
CA LEU A 56 0.60 -39.76 22.96
C LEU A 56 0.56 -39.05 21.60
N SER A 57 1.59 -38.24 21.27
CA SER A 57 1.67 -37.41 20.07
C SER A 57 0.49 -36.48 19.90
N VAL A 58 0.02 -35.89 20.99
CA VAL A 58 -1.02 -34.86 21.05
C VAL A 58 -0.45 -33.59 21.65
N SER A 59 -1.08 -32.44 21.45
CA SER A 59 -0.65 -31.22 22.13
C SER A 59 -1.17 -31.19 23.58
N GLU A 60 -0.46 -30.46 24.46
CA GLU A 60 -0.91 -30.23 25.84
C GLU A 60 -2.34 -29.62 25.87
N HIS A 61 -2.62 -28.73 24.91
CA HIS A 61 -3.95 -28.12 24.75
C HIS A 61 -5.03 -29.15 24.42
N GLU A 62 -4.72 -30.09 23.51
CA GLU A 62 -5.65 -31.19 23.18
C GLU A 62 -5.93 -32.11 24.39
N LEU A 63 -4.91 -32.33 25.21
CA LEU A 63 -5.09 -33.11 26.47
C LEU A 63 -5.99 -32.36 27.46
N ILE A 64 -5.73 -31.05 27.68
CA ILE A 64 -6.51 -30.25 28.63
C ILE A 64 -7.97 -30.06 28.16
N THR A 65 -8.19 -29.84 26.85
CA THR A 65 -9.52 -29.63 26.27
C THR A 65 -10.25 -30.91 25.95
N ALA A 66 -9.60 -32.08 26.12
CA ALA A 66 -10.11 -33.40 25.74
C ALA A 66 -10.66 -33.43 24.28
N SER A 67 -10.09 -32.69 23.40
CA SER A 67 -10.54 -32.52 22.01
C SER A 67 -9.37 -32.48 21.04
N VAL A 68 -9.56 -33.04 19.84
CA VAL A 68 -8.56 -32.94 18.78
C VAL A 68 -8.59 -31.55 18.19
N ASP A 69 -7.52 -30.79 18.31
CA ASP A 69 -7.40 -29.48 17.70
C ASP A 69 -7.02 -29.62 16.22
N ASN A 70 -8.01 -29.96 15.41
CA ASN A 70 -7.85 -30.08 13.97
C ASN A 70 -7.42 -28.73 13.34
N LYS A 71 -7.89 -27.62 13.91
CA LYS A 71 -7.60 -26.28 13.40
C LYS A 71 -6.12 -25.94 13.58
N ALA A 72 -5.55 -26.16 14.76
CA ALA A 72 -4.11 -25.93 14.99
C ALA A 72 -3.23 -26.87 14.14
N ARG A 73 -3.67 -28.09 13.90
CA ARG A 73 -2.99 -29.04 12.99
C ARG A 73 -3.04 -28.58 11.54
N GLU A 74 -4.19 -28.11 11.09
CA GLU A 74 -4.35 -27.55 9.74
C GLU A 74 -3.52 -26.29 9.56
N GLU A 75 -3.51 -25.38 10.53
CA GLU A 75 -2.67 -24.18 10.51
C GLU A 75 -1.17 -24.52 10.44
N LYS A 76 -0.69 -25.50 11.23
CA LYS A 76 0.71 -25.98 11.14
C LYS A 76 1.02 -26.60 9.77
N ASN A 77 0.11 -27.40 9.22
CA ASN A 77 0.27 -28.01 7.91
C ASN A 77 0.28 -26.96 6.79
N GLN A 78 -0.61 -25.97 6.87
CA GLN A 78 -0.64 -24.84 5.94
C GLN A 78 0.65 -24.01 6.05
N ALA A 79 1.09 -23.68 7.25
CA ALA A 79 2.35 -22.96 7.47
C ALA A 79 3.55 -23.74 6.90
N LYS A 80 3.60 -25.06 7.06
CA LYS A 80 4.65 -25.90 6.45
C LYS A 80 4.58 -25.89 4.92
N LYS A 81 3.39 -26.02 4.33
CA LYS A 81 3.18 -25.94 2.87
C LYS A 81 3.61 -24.57 2.35
N TRP A 82 3.22 -23.47 2.99
CA TRP A 82 3.63 -22.12 2.64
C TRP A 82 5.15 -21.92 2.71
N ARG A 83 5.79 -22.48 3.73
CA ARG A 83 7.26 -22.42 3.87
C ARG A 83 7.97 -23.14 2.71
N VAL A 84 7.54 -24.37 2.39
CA VAL A 84 8.10 -25.14 1.27
C VAL A 84 7.86 -24.41 -0.05
N PHE A 85 6.63 -23.96 -0.30
CA PHE A 85 6.29 -23.18 -1.50
C PHE A 85 7.15 -21.91 -1.62
N SER A 86 7.30 -21.15 -0.54
CA SER A 86 8.13 -19.93 -0.52
C SER A 86 9.61 -20.20 -0.80
N LEU A 87 10.16 -21.33 -0.32
CA LEU A 87 11.54 -21.73 -0.59
C LEU A 87 11.71 -22.15 -2.06
N SER A 88 10.80 -22.99 -2.58
CA SER A 88 10.81 -23.42 -3.97
C SER A 88 10.69 -22.23 -4.93
N TRP A 89 9.80 -21.28 -4.62
CA TRP A 89 9.62 -20.05 -5.38
C TRP A 89 10.88 -19.19 -5.39
N SER A 90 11.58 -19.06 -4.26
CA SER A 90 12.85 -18.33 -4.19
C SER A 90 13.95 -19.02 -5.00
N LEU A 91 14.05 -20.35 -4.90
CA LEU A 91 15.03 -21.13 -5.65
C LEU A 91 14.81 -21.00 -7.17
N PHE A 92 13.56 -21.05 -7.60
CA PHE A 92 13.19 -20.82 -9.00
C PHE A 92 13.74 -19.49 -9.52
N PHE A 93 13.55 -18.39 -8.78
CA PHE A 93 14.08 -17.08 -9.19
C PHE A 93 15.60 -17.03 -9.19
N TYR A 94 16.29 -17.63 -8.20
CA TYR A 94 17.76 -17.68 -8.22
C TYR A 94 18.31 -18.40 -9.44
N ILE A 95 17.71 -19.53 -9.81
CA ILE A 95 18.08 -20.28 -11.00
C ILE A 95 17.80 -19.46 -12.26
N ALA A 96 16.61 -18.85 -12.36
CA ALA A 96 16.23 -18.01 -13.51
C ALA A 96 17.17 -16.81 -13.69
N TYR A 97 17.55 -16.14 -12.60
CA TYR A 97 18.52 -15.03 -12.65
C TYR A 97 19.91 -15.51 -13.06
N GLY A 98 20.36 -16.65 -12.56
CA GLY A 98 21.64 -17.25 -12.95
C GLY A 98 21.68 -17.58 -14.44
N ILE A 99 20.64 -18.24 -14.95
CA ILE A 99 20.51 -18.56 -16.38
C ILE A 99 20.50 -17.27 -17.21
N ALA A 100 19.67 -16.28 -16.84
CA ALA A 100 19.58 -15.02 -17.57
C ALA A 100 20.93 -14.28 -17.62
N LEU A 101 21.67 -14.21 -16.50
CA LEU A 101 22.99 -13.58 -16.44
C LEU A 101 24.02 -14.31 -17.33
N ILE A 102 24.09 -15.63 -17.21
CA ILE A 102 25.07 -16.43 -17.97
C ILE A 102 24.76 -16.32 -19.48
N THR A 103 23.50 -16.49 -19.88
CA THR A 103 23.08 -16.38 -21.27
C THR A 103 23.37 -14.99 -21.82
N CYS A 104 23.01 -13.94 -21.08
CA CYS A 104 23.27 -12.56 -21.46
C CYS A 104 24.77 -12.27 -21.60
N PHE A 105 25.60 -12.77 -20.67
CA PHE A 105 27.05 -12.61 -20.72
C PHE A 105 27.65 -13.27 -21.97
N ILE A 106 27.29 -14.54 -22.24
CA ILE A 106 27.78 -15.30 -23.39
C ILE A 106 27.33 -14.61 -24.69
N CYS A 107 26.04 -14.28 -24.83
CA CYS A 107 25.52 -13.65 -26.05
C CYS A 107 26.17 -12.29 -26.32
N ASN A 108 26.33 -11.48 -25.25
CA ASN A 108 26.93 -10.14 -25.40
C ASN A 108 28.42 -10.24 -25.83
N LEU A 109 29.16 -11.17 -25.24
CA LEU A 109 30.57 -11.40 -25.61
C LEU A 109 30.70 -12.00 -27.00
N ALA A 110 29.85 -12.97 -27.38
CA ALA A 110 29.88 -13.62 -28.66
C ALA A 110 29.52 -12.70 -29.84
N ILE A 111 28.51 -11.84 -29.64
CA ILE A 111 27.99 -10.96 -30.70
C ILE A 111 28.78 -9.65 -30.75
N ASN A 112 28.95 -8.98 -29.63
CA ASN A 112 29.47 -7.60 -29.57
C ASN A 112 30.97 -7.54 -29.23
N LYS A 113 31.57 -8.66 -28.79
CA LYS A 113 32.95 -8.70 -28.24
C LYS A 113 33.22 -7.69 -27.10
N THR A 114 32.16 -7.08 -26.54
CA THR A 114 32.17 -6.10 -25.48
C THR A 114 30.98 -6.33 -24.57
N LEU A 115 31.05 -5.88 -23.31
CA LEU A 115 29.93 -5.99 -22.37
C LEU A 115 29.02 -4.75 -22.46
N SER A 116 28.51 -4.42 -23.66
CA SER A 116 27.75 -3.21 -23.91
C SER A 116 26.40 -3.18 -23.18
N TRP A 117 25.49 -4.12 -23.46
CA TRP A 117 24.16 -4.14 -22.85
C TRP A 117 24.03 -5.08 -21.64
N PHE A 118 25.09 -5.79 -21.28
CA PHE A 118 25.13 -6.66 -20.10
C PHE A 118 24.76 -5.90 -18.80
N TRP A 119 25.25 -4.66 -18.65
CA TRP A 119 25.00 -3.84 -17.46
C TRP A 119 23.53 -3.44 -17.28
N ILE A 120 22.80 -3.28 -18.39
CA ILE A 120 21.34 -3.03 -18.38
C ILE A 120 20.62 -4.25 -17.80
N VAL A 121 20.97 -5.45 -18.29
CA VAL A 121 20.35 -6.69 -17.80
C VAL A 121 20.70 -6.95 -16.34
N LEU A 122 21.96 -6.75 -15.95
CA LEU A 122 22.40 -6.90 -14.56
C LEU A 122 21.61 -5.97 -13.62
N SER A 123 21.49 -4.69 -13.95
CA SER A 123 20.75 -3.72 -13.14
C SER A 123 19.24 -4.03 -13.10
N ALA A 124 18.65 -4.52 -14.20
CA ALA A 124 17.27 -4.98 -14.23
C ALA A 124 17.05 -6.22 -13.34
N LEU A 125 17.98 -7.17 -13.31
CA LEU A 125 17.91 -8.34 -12.43
C LEU A 125 18.10 -7.95 -10.96
N ILE A 126 18.94 -6.96 -10.64
CA ILE A 126 19.03 -6.40 -9.29
C ILE A 126 17.67 -5.81 -8.87
N LEU A 127 17.03 -5.05 -9.74
CA LEU A 127 15.69 -4.52 -9.48
C LEU A 127 14.67 -5.65 -9.25
N ALA A 128 14.64 -6.66 -10.12
CA ALA A 128 13.76 -7.82 -9.98
C ALA A 128 14.00 -8.57 -8.65
N PHE A 129 15.25 -8.71 -8.22
CA PHE A 129 15.62 -9.31 -6.95
C PHE A 129 15.05 -8.54 -5.75
N THR A 130 15.02 -7.19 -5.81
CA THR A 130 14.45 -6.38 -4.72
C THR A 130 12.95 -6.60 -4.54
N PHE A 131 12.22 -7.00 -5.58
CA PHE A 131 10.79 -7.31 -5.50
C PHE A 131 10.53 -8.76 -5.07
N THR A 132 11.34 -9.72 -5.50
CA THR A 132 11.04 -11.15 -5.35
C THR A 132 11.63 -11.76 -4.07
N ASN A 133 12.90 -11.52 -3.79
CA ASN A 133 13.65 -12.19 -2.74
C ASN A 133 13.99 -11.29 -1.56
N LEU A 134 14.29 -10.02 -1.79
CA LEU A 134 14.69 -9.09 -0.74
C LEU A 134 13.64 -8.92 0.39
N PRO A 135 12.33 -8.87 0.14
CA PRO A 135 11.31 -8.76 1.19
C PRO A 135 11.30 -9.93 2.18
N LYS A 136 11.82 -11.11 1.77
CA LYS A 136 11.96 -12.29 2.63
C LYS A 136 13.21 -12.24 3.50
N LEU A 137 14.28 -11.59 3.02
CA LEU A 137 15.56 -11.44 3.72
C LEU A 137 15.47 -10.36 4.80
N ILE A 138 14.76 -9.27 4.54
CA ILE A 138 14.61 -8.16 5.49
C ILE A 138 13.62 -8.56 6.58
N LYS A 139 14.08 -8.64 7.84
CA LYS A 139 13.24 -8.96 9.01
C LYS A 139 12.76 -7.71 9.76
N LYS A 140 13.64 -6.70 9.91
CA LYS A 140 13.36 -5.45 10.64
C LYS A 140 13.18 -4.27 9.68
N TYR A 141 12.41 -3.28 10.07
CA TYR A 141 12.20 -2.03 9.32
C TYR A 141 11.73 -2.22 7.86
N LYS A 142 10.95 -3.27 7.60
CA LYS A 142 10.46 -3.63 6.24
C LYS A 142 9.81 -2.46 5.52
N LEU A 143 9.04 -1.65 6.24
CA LEU A 143 8.27 -0.53 5.67
C LEU A 143 9.18 0.55 5.04
N ILE A 144 10.40 0.73 5.55
CA ILE A 144 11.36 1.70 5.02
C ILE A 144 12.33 1.04 4.05
N LEU A 145 12.93 -0.09 4.46
CA LEU A 145 14.02 -0.70 3.71
C LEU A 145 13.58 -1.29 2.36
N ILE A 146 12.35 -1.84 2.28
CA ILE A 146 11.87 -2.42 1.03
C ILE A 146 11.64 -1.35 -0.03
N PRO A 147 10.82 -0.28 0.18
CA PRO A 147 10.66 0.77 -0.83
C PRO A 147 11.96 1.50 -1.16
N LEU A 148 12.81 1.73 -0.17
CA LEU A 148 14.12 2.37 -0.37
C LEU A 148 15.02 1.53 -1.28
N SER A 149 15.12 0.22 -1.04
CA SER A 149 15.96 -0.67 -1.85
C SER A 149 15.43 -0.80 -3.27
N GLN A 150 14.11 -0.87 -3.45
CA GLN A 150 13.46 -0.89 -4.76
C GLN A 150 13.73 0.40 -5.53
N TYR A 151 13.62 1.55 -4.86
CA TYR A 151 13.93 2.85 -5.44
C TYR A 151 15.39 2.96 -5.85
N LEU A 152 16.34 2.58 -4.98
CA LEU A 152 17.76 2.61 -5.29
C LEU A 152 18.13 1.68 -6.47
N ALA A 153 17.56 0.49 -6.52
CA ALA A 153 17.76 -0.43 -7.65
C ALA A 153 17.18 0.13 -8.96
N LEU A 154 16.04 0.82 -8.90
CA LEU A 154 15.47 1.52 -10.05
C LEU A 154 16.37 2.69 -10.51
N VAL A 155 16.86 3.50 -9.58
CA VAL A 155 17.81 4.59 -9.89
C VAL A 155 19.08 4.04 -10.57
N LEU A 156 19.59 2.91 -10.09
CA LEU A 156 20.73 2.23 -10.71
C LEU A 156 20.40 1.82 -12.17
N LEU A 157 19.26 1.19 -12.40
CA LEU A 157 18.83 0.78 -13.74
C LEU A 157 18.69 2.00 -14.68
N LEU A 158 18.01 3.06 -14.22
CA LEU A 158 17.82 4.29 -15.00
C LEU A 158 19.15 4.98 -15.30
N GLY A 159 20.09 4.97 -14.34
CA GLY A 159 21.44 5.52 -14.54
C GLY A 159 22.22 4.76 -15.62
N VAL A 160 22.20 3.43 -15.56
CA VAL A 160 22.84 2.60 -16.59
C VAL A 160 22.20 2.83 -17.96
N CYS A 161 20.87 2.87 -18.06
CA CYS A 161 20.17 3.17 -19.31
C CYS A 161 20.50 4.56 -19.84
N CYS A 162 20.58 5.58 -18.98
CA CYS A 162 20.90 6.95 -19.35
C CYS A 162 22.34 7.06 -19.92
N ILE A 163 23.31 6.40 -19.28
CA ILE A 163 24.70 6.34 -19.76
C ILE A 163 24.74 5.65 -21.14
N TYR A 164 24.00 4.54 -21.29
CA TYR A 164 23.98 3.76 -22.54
C TYR A 164 23.35 4.54 -23.70
N THR A 165 22.31 5.36 -23.42
CA THR A 165 21.63 6.17 -24.43
C THR A 165 22.28 7.55 -24.65
N ASN A 166 23.33 7.88 -23.89
CA ASN A 166 23.91 9.23 -23.85
C ASN A 166 22.85 10.33 -23.63
N GLY A 167 21.79 10.01 -22.85
CA GLY A 167 20.68 10.91 -22.62
C GLY A 167 20.91 11.82 -21.40
N ASN A 168 20.20 12.94 -21.35
CA ASN A 168 20.18 13.85 -20.20
C ASN A 168 18.85 13.81 -19.41
N TRP A 169 18.00 12.81 -19.69
CA TRP A 169 16.66 12.64 -19.12
C TRP A 169 16.60 11.98 -17.74
N PHE A 170 17.74 11.55 -17.18
CA PHE A 170 17.85 10.74 -15.96
C PHE A 170 17.00 11.23 -14.77
N TRP A 171 17.06 12.54 -14.49
CA TRP A 171 16.43 13.11 -13.30
C TRP A 171 14.91 13.10 -13.33
N ILE A 172 14.29 13.14 -14.52
CA ILE A 172 12.84 13.18 -14.66
C ILE A 172 12.17 11.91 -14.10
N PRO A 173 12.50 10.69 -14.59
CA PRO A 173 11.86 9.47 -14.07
C PRO A 173 12.29 9.18 -12.62
N VAL A 174 13.51 9.51 -12.20
CA VAL A 174 13.98 9.35 -10.83
C VAL A 174 13.11 10.15 -9.87
N LEU A 175 12.90 11.43 -10.13
CA LEU A 175 12.07 12.30 -9.30
C LEU A 175 10.58 11.96 -9.39
N SER A 176 10.10 11.52 -10.57
CA SER A 176 8.71 11.10 -10.74
C SER A 176 8.36 9.89 -9.86
N VAL A 177 9.24 8.88 -9.81
CA VAL A 177 9.04 7.72 -8.92
C VAL A 177 9.18 8.11 -7.46
N LEU A 178 10.12 8.99 -7.12
CA LEU A 178 10.28 9.50 -5.76
C LEU A 178 9.02 10.25 -5.30
N LEU A 179 8.43 11.09 -6.16
CA LEU A 179 7.16 11.75 -5.89
C LEU A 179 6.03 10.73 -5.64
N GLY A 180 5.93 9.68 -6.46
CA GLY A 180 4.95 8.62 -6.25
C GLY A 180 5.13 7.89 -4.91
N LEU A 181 6.38 7.67 -4.50
CA LEU A 181 6.71 7.08 -3.20
C LEU A 181 6.39 8.03 -2.04
N THR A 182 6.62 9.34 -2.18
CA THR A 182 6.27 10.32 -1.12
C THR A 182 4.76 10.38 -0.93
N ILE A 183 3.96 10.44 -1.97
CA ILE A 183 2.49 10.45 -1.89
C ILE A 183 1.96 9.24 -1.11
N ILE A 184 2.52 8.05 -1.33
CA ILE A 184 2.06 6.81 -0.68
C ILE A 184 2.64 6.68 0.74
N PHE A 185 3.93 6.86 0.90
CA PHE A 185 4.64 6.50 2.14
C PHE A 185 4.80 7.65 3.13
N ALA A 186 4.82 8.92 2.70
CA ALA A 186 4.98 10.04 3.62
C ALA A 186 3.89 10.07 4.71
N PRO A 187 2.58 9.98 4.40
CA PRO A 187 1.56 9.98 5.43
C PRO A 187 1.69 8.77 6.38
N ILE A 188 2.09 7.59 5.84
CA ILE A 188 2.29 6.38 6.63
C ILE A 188 3.47 6.54 7.60
N TYR A 189 4.59 7.10 7.13
CA TYR A 189 5.79 7.30 7.96
C TYR A 189 5.56 8.35 9.04
N ILE A 190 4.96 9.49 8.69
CA ILE A 190 4.65 10.57 9.62
C ILE A 190 3.71 10.07 10.73
N ALA A 191 2.71 9.25 10.37
CA ALA A 191 1.77 8.68 11.34
C ALA A 191 2.43 7.61 12.22
N LYS A 192 3.24 6.70 11.65
CA LYS A 192 3.79 5.54 12.35
C LYS A 192 4.95 5.90 13.28
N TYR A 193 5.83 6.79 12.86
CA TYR A 193 7.05 7.12 13.60
C TYR A 193 6.92 8.36 14.48
N GLU A 194 5.70 8.93 14.56
CA GLU A 194 5.39 10.09 15.39
C GLU A 194 6.40 11.24 15.25
N VAL A 195 6.92 11.42 14.02
CA VAL A 195 7.97 12.40 13.70
C VAL A 195 7.61 13.79 14.24
N PHE A 196 6.31 14.13 14.23
CA PHE A 196 5.78 15.40 14.72
C PHE A 196 4.72 15.16 15.81
N SER A 197 5.09 14.49 16.91
CA SER A 197 4.16 14.12 17.99
C SER A 197 3.33 15.31 18.52
N LYS A 198 3.96 16.47 18.68
CA LYS A 198 3.29 17.71 19.16
C LYS A 198 2.23 18.27 18.20
N ILE A 199 2.38 18.01 16.89
CA ILE A 199 1.49 18.54 15.85
C ILE A 199 0.79 17.43 15.04
N ARG A 200 0.62 16.25 15.64
CA ARG A 200 0.00 15.05 15.01
C ARG A 200 -1.32 15.36 14.31
N LYS A 201 -2.07 16.35 14.82
CA LYS A 201 -3.33 16.82 14.21
C LYS A 201 -3.17 17.36 12.80
N TYR A 202 -1.95 17.79 12.41
CA TYR A 202 -1.65 18.42 11.14
C TYR A 202 -0.78 17.53 10.23
N ASN A 203 -0.62 16.24 10.55
CA ASN A 203 0.21 15.31 9.76
C ASN A 203 -0.16 15.28 8.27
N ASP A 204 -1.46 15.36 7.96
CA ASP A 204 -1.94 15.36 6.58
C ASP A 204 -1.50 16.61 5.82
N PHE A 205 -1.52 17.78 6.47
CA PHE A 205 -1.02 19.03 5.88
C PHE A 205 0.48 18.96 5.61
N ILE A 206 1.24 18.34 6.51
CA ILE A 206 2.68 18.15 6.35
C ILE A 206 2.94 17.22 5.16
N SER A 207 2.19 16.11 5.03
CA SER A 207 2.31 15.21 3.88
C SER A 207 2.03 15.93 2.57
N VAL A 208 0.93 16.67 2.50
CA VAL A 208 0.56 17.43 1.30
C VAL A 208 1.60 18.54 0.99
N ALA A 209 2.21 19.16 2.02
CA ALA A 209 3.28 20.13 1.81
C ALA A 209 4.56 19.48 1.23
N VAL A 210 4.91 18.28 1.70
CA VAL A 210 6.04 17.52 1.15
C VAL A 210 5.77 17.17 -0.33
N ASP A 211 4.57 16.69 -0.64
CA ASP A 211 4.18 16.34 -2.01
C ASP A 211 4.18 17.57 -2.93
N PHE A 212 3.70 18.72 -2.41
CA PHE A 212 3.78 20.00 -3.14
C PHE A 212 5.21 20.40 -3.48
N LEU A 213 6.13 20.30 -2.51
CA LEU A 213 7.54 20.61 -2.72
C LEU A 213 8.18 19.66 -3.74
N MET A 214 7.94 18.35 -3.60
CA MET A 214 8.48 17.34 -4.51
C MET A 214 7.95 17.51 -5.93
N LEU A 215 6.66 17.81 -6.09
CA LEU A 215 6.07 18.08 -7.40
C LEU A 215 6.69 19.33 -8.06
N ASN A 216 6.91 20.41 -7.29
CA ASN A 216 7.55 21.61 -7.84
C ASN A 216 9.01 21.35 -8.23
N ILE A 217 9.78 20.58 -7.45
CA ILE A 217 11.15 20.17 -7.81
C ILE A 217 11.13 19.41 -9.15
N LEU A 218 10.22 18.44 -9.31
CA LEU A 218 10.07 17.69 -10.55
C LEU A 218 9.75 18.61 -11.73
N LEU A 219 8.80 19.52 -11.58
CA LEU A 219 8.42 20.47 -12.65
C LEU A 219 9.54 21.43 -13.02
N ILE A 220 10.34 21.88 -12.05
CA ILE A 220 11.54 22.70 -12.31
C ILE A 220 12.57 21.89 -13.13
N VAL A 221 12.80 20.63 -12.79
CA VAL A 221 13.72 19.76 -13.55
C VAL A 221 13.21 19.51 -14.97
N ILE A 222 11.89 19.29 -15.15
CA ILE A 222 11.28 19.18 -16.48
C ILE A 222 11.46 20.48 -17.26
N ASN A 223 11.23 21.63 -16.62
CA ASN A 223 11.43 22.94 -17.26
C ASN A 223 12.89 23.16 -17.68
N ALA A 224 13.86 22.78 -16.84
CA ALA A 224 15.27 22.83 -17.20
C ALA A 224 15.62 21.92 -18.37
N TYR A 225 15.08 20.70 -18.36
CA TYR A 225 15.25 19.74 -19.45
C TYR A 225 14.66 20.24 -20.78
N THR A 226 13.45 20.79 -20.76
CA THR A 226 12.81 21.33 -21.97
C THR A 226 13.55 22.55 -22.52
N LEU A 227 14.10 23.38 -21.63
CA LEU A 227 14.92 24.54 -22.01
C LEU A 227 16.24 24.11 -22.67
N THR A 228 16.95 23.12 -22.07
CA THR A 228 18.25 22.65 -22.59
C THR A 228 18.10 21.93 -23.94
N ASN A 229 16.95 21.32 -24.22
CA ASN A 229 16.68 20.61 -25.48
C ASN A 229 15.90 21.47 -26.50
N GLY A 230 15.61 22.74 -26.21
CA GLY A 230 14.97 23.67 -27.13
C GLY A 230 13.47 23.41 -27.38
N TYR A 231 12.80 22.65 -26.49
CA TYR A 231 11.38 22.33 -26.60
C TYR A 231 10.44 23.44 -26.11
N ALA A 232 10.94 24.35 -25.25
CA ALA A 232 10.12 25.40 -24.66
C ALA A 232 10.96 26.66 -24.35
N ASP A 233 10.26 27.80 -24.14
CA ASP A 233 10.85 29.09 -23.81
C ASP A 233 11.39 29.20 -22.36
N GLY A 234 11.30 28.12 -21.57
CA GLY A 234 11.73 28.05 -20.18
C GLY A 234 10.85 28.78 -19.17
N TRP A 235 9.88 29.58 -19.63
CA TRP A 235 8.97 30.33 -18.77
C TRP A 235 7.65 29.64 -18.46
N TRP A 236 7.36 28.46 -19.11
CA TRP A 236 6.10 27.76 -18.94
C TRP A 236 5.85 27.32 -17.49
N TYR A 237 6.91 27.00 -16.75
CA TYR A 237 6.80 26.63 -15.33
C TYR A 237 6.18 27.78 -14.52
N PHE A 238 6.76 28.98 -14.60
CA PHE A 238 6.29 30.13 -13.83
C PHE A 238 4.96 30.69 -14.36
N LYS A 239 4.74 30.63 -15.68
CA LYS A 239 3.53 31.20 -16.33
C LYS A 239 2.32 30.30 -16.19
N ILE A 240 2.50 28.94 -16.23
CA ILE A 240 1.38 27.98 -16.34
C ILE A 240 1.42 26.98 -15.19
N ALA A 241 2.49 26.17 -15.06
CA ALA A 241 2.53 25.02 -14.17
C ALA A 241 2.44 25.41 -12.69
N PHE A 242 3.27 26.36 -12.24
CA PHE A 242 3.31 26.78 -10.84
C PHE A 242 1.99 27.38 -10.34
N PRO A 243 1.33 28.33 -11.05
CA PRO A 243 0.00 28.84 -10.64
C PRO A 243 -1.05 27.76 -10.54
N ILE A 244 -1.07 26.78 -11.46
CA ILE A 244 -2.02 25.66 -11.43
C ILE A 244 -1.75 24.80 -10.19
N VAL A 245 -0.52 24.36 -9.98
CA VAL A 245 -0.15 23.51 -8.84
C VAL A 245 -0.43 24.23 -7.51
N LEU A 246 -0.12 25.52 -7.43
CA LEU A 246 -0.41 26.34 -6.24
C LEU A 246 -1.91 26.43 -5.96
N SER A 247 -2.74 26.65 -7.00
CA SER A 247 -4.19 26.74 -6.84
C SER A 247 -4.79 25.41 -6.36
N VAL A 248 -4.37 24.28 -6.91
CA VAL A 248 -4.78 22.94 -6.48
C VAL A 248 -4.33 22.67 -5.05
N TYR A 249 -3.09 23.00 -4.71
CA TYR A 249 -2.57 22.84 -3.36
C TYR A 249 -3.35 23.65 -2.33
N LEU A 250 -3.65 24.93 -2.62
CA LEU A 250 -4.47 25.78 -1.76
C LEU A 250 -5.89 25.22 -1.60
N ALA A 251 -6.51 24.77 -2.69
CA ALA A 251 -7.82 24.15 -2.68
C ALA A 251 -7.85 22.91 -1.76
N LEU A 252 -6.87 22.01 -1.88
CA LEU A 252 -6.75 20.82 -1.03
C LEU A 252 -6.61 21.20 0.45
N ASN A 253 -5.76 22.19 0.78
CA ASN A 253 -5.58 22.64 2.16
C ASN A 253 -6.85 23.25 2.75
N ILE A 254 -7.61 24.02 1.97
CA ILE A 254 -8.90 24.59 2.42
C ILE A 254 -9.91 23.45 2.67
N ILE A 255 -10.04 22.51 1.73
CA ILE A 255 -10.94 21.34 1.88
C ILE A 255 -10.55 20.52 3.12
N MET A 256 -9.26 20.23 3.33
CA MET A 256 -8.78 19.50 4.51
C MET A 256 -9.07 20.26 5.81
N SER A 257 -9.08 21.58 5.77
CA SER A 257 -9.37 22.43 6.95
C SER A 257 -10.83 22.29 7.42
N VAL A 258 -11.75 21.85 6.56
CA VAL A 258 -13.17 21.61 6.91
C VAL A 258 -13.33 20.60 8.05
N ARG A 259 -12.38 19.67 8.22
CA ARG A 259 -12.41 18.71 9.34
C ARG A 259 -12.40 19.37 10.73
N PHE A 260 -11.85 20.58 10.85
CA PHE A 260 -11.78 21.31 12.11
C PHE A 260 -13.08 22.05 12.46
N LEU A 261 -14.03 22.16 11.55
CA LEU A 261 -15.34 22.75 11.83
C LEU A 261 -16.08 21.93 12.89
N LYS A 262 -16.67 22.62 13.87
CA LYS A 262 -17.48 21.98 14.92
C LYS A 262 -18.91 21.71 14.44
N THR A 263 -19.07 20.88 13.41
CA THR A 263 -20.37 20.55 12.81
C THR A 263 -20.53 19.05 12.62
N ASN A 264 -21.73 18.59 12.27
CA ASN A 264 -21.97 17.18 11.97
C ASN A 264 -21.30 16.75 10.66
N ARG A 265 -21.14 15.42 10.47
CA ARG A 265 -20.44 14.85 9.29
C ARG A 265 -21.10 15.23 7.98
N PHE A 266 -22.44 15.28 7.92
CA PHE A 266 -23.19 15.59 6.71
C PHE A 266 -22.98 17.05 6.28
N LEU A 267 -22.99 18.01 7.22
CA LEU A 267 -22.67 19.40 6.92
C LEU A 267 -21.24 19.58 6.45
N LYS A 268 -20.26 18.86 7.07
CA LYS A 268 -18.88 18.88 6.56
C LYS A 268 -18.79 18.38 5.12
N THR A 269 -19.45 17.26 4.81
CA THR A 269 -19.47 16.69 3.44
C THR A 269 -20.10 17.67 2.45
N SER A 270 -21.19 18.33 2.81
CA SER A 270 -21.80 19.37 1.96
C SER A 270 -20.82 20.52 1.66
N VAL A 271 -20.13 21.04 2.69
CA VAL A 271 -19.13 22.10 2.51
C VAL A 271 -17.98 21.66 1.64
N ILE A 272 -17.48 20.42 1.81
CA ILE A 272 -16.41 19.85 0.96
C ILE A 272 -16.86 19.80 -0.51
N LEU A 273 -18.07 19.32 -0.79
CA LEU A 273 -18.61 19.24 -2.14
C LEU A 273 -18.78 20.62 -2.79
N LEU A 274 -19.27 21.62 -2.05
CA LEU A 274 -19.38 23.00 -2.54
C LEU A 274 -18.01 23.61 -2.84
N LEU A 275 -17.03 23.44 -1.94
CA LEU A 275 -15.67 23.91 -2.16
C LEU A 275 -15.01 23.19 -3.33
N SER A 276 -15.16 21.87 -3.44
CA SER A 276 -14.62 21.10 -4.57
C SER A 276 -15.20 21.58 -5.91
N ASN A 277 -16.51 21.89 -5.94
CA ASN A 277 -17.15 22.47 -7.11
C ASN A 277 -16.58 23.85 -7.47
N ALA A 278 -16.41 24.74 -6.49
CA ALA A 278 -15.83 26.06 -6.72
C ALA A 278 -14.36 25.98 -7.19
N PHE A 279 -13.55 25.11 -6.59
CA PHE A 279 -12.13 24.95 -6.93
C PHE A 279 -11.87 24.24 -8.26
N LEU A 280 -12.84 23.54 -8.82
CA LEU A 280 -12.74 22.93 -10.15
C LEU A 280 -12.44 23.96 -11.25
N TYR A 281 -12.84 25.21 -11.05
CA TYR A 281 -12.70 26.30 -12.03
C TYR A 281 -11.50 27.23 -11.76
N LEU A 282 -10.77 27.07 -10.67
CA LEU A 282 -9.62 27.90 -10.35
C LEU A 282 -8.46 27.78 -11.36
N PRO A 283 -8.00 26.57 -11.74
CA PRO A 283 -6.89 26.44 -12.69
C PRO A 283 -7.16 27.10 -14.05
N PRO A 284 -8.31 26.92 -14.71
CA PRO A 284 -8.66 27.59 -15.95
C PRO A 284 -8.62 29.12 -15.86
N LEU A 285 -9.04 29.70 -14.72
CA LEU A 285 -9.00 31.15 -14.51
C LEU A 285 -7.56 31.70 -14.51
N PHE A 286 -6.61 30.97 -13.87
CA PHE A 286 -5.20 31.37 -13.88
C PHE A 286 -4.60 31.30 -15.28
N ILE A 287 -4.95 30.29 -16.08
CA ILE A 287 -4.49 30.17 -17.47
C ILE A 287 -5.02 31.34 -18.30
N LYS A 288 -6.31 31.67 -18.17
CA LYS A 288 -6.96 32.76 -18.90
C LYS A 288 -6.33 34.11 -18.63
N VAL A 289 -6.08 34.44 -17.38
CA VAL A 289 -5.56 35.76 -16.98
C VAL A 289 -4.12 35.97 -17.43
N LYS A 290 -3.30 34.91 -17.45
CA LYS A 290 -1.85 35.02 -17.72
C LYS A 290 -1.46 34.83 -19.19
N ASN A 291 -2.20 34.04 -19.95
CA ASN A 291 -1.82 33.63 -21.32
C ASN A 291 -3.05 33.54 -22.26
N PRO A 292 -3.53 34.65 -22.78
CA PRO A 292 -4.71 34.69 -23.64
C PRO A 292 -4.54 33.88 -24.95
N GLU A 293 -3.32 33.74 -25.46
CA GLU A 293 -3.05 32.94 -26.67
C GLU A 293 -3.20 31.44 -26.43
N ILE A 294 -2.68 30.92 -25.31
CA ILE A 294 -2.79 29.51 -24.92
C ILE A 294 -4.26 29.16 -24.68
N GLN A 295 -5.04 30.09 -24.20
CA GLN A 295 -6.48 29.91 -24.00
C GLN A 295 -7.23 29.68 -25.30
N LYS A 296 -6.75 30.27 -26.39
CA LYS A 296 -7.35 30.10 -27.72
C LYS A 296 -7.10 28.70 -28.28
N GLU A 297 -5.98 28.08 -27.91
CA GLU A 297 -5.63 26.69 -28.27
C GLU A 297 -6.32 25.64 -27.37
N ILE A 298 -6.43 25.89 -26.05
CA ILE A 298 -7.04 24.95 -25.08
C ILE A 298 -8.58 24.99 -25.14
N GLY A 299 -9.17 26.04 -25.76
CA GLY A 299 -10.59 26.26 -25.76
C GLY A 299 -11.13 26.98 -24.51
N GLU A 300 -12.19 27.71 -24.61
CA GLU A 300 -12.87 28.33 -23.46
C GLU A 300 -13.71 27.27 -22.71
N ILE A 301 -13.28 26.81 -21.57
CA ILE A 301 -14.15 26.06 -20.65
C ILE A 301 -15.16 27.06 -20.06
N ASN A 302 -16.22 27.31 -20.79
CA ASN A 302 -17.28 28.21 -20.36
C ASN A 302 -18.59 27.43 -20.21
N ILE A 303 -18.95 27.12 -18.97
CA ILE A 303 -20.18 26.38 -18.66
C ILE A 303 -21.44 27.07 -19.19
N LEU A 304 -21.41 28.40 -19.27
CA LEU A 304 -22.55 29.17 -19.83
C LEU A 304 -22.76 28.92 -21.32
N LYS A 305 -21.74 28.40 -22.02
CA LYS A 305 -21.84 27.99 -23.42
C LYS A 305 -22.22 26.50 -23.60
N ALA A 306 -22.44 25.77 -22.49
CA ALA A 306 -22.86 24.38 -22.56
C ALA A 306 -24.21 24.23 -23.25
N ASN A 307 -24.31 23.23 -24.14
CA ASN A 307 -25.56 22.91 -24.85
C ASN A 307 -25.75 21.39 -24.80
N LEU A 308 -26.59 20.95 -23.86
CA LEU A 308 -26.87 19.53 -23.64
C LEU A 308 -27.57 18.82 -24.83
N PHE A 309 -28.05 19.56 -25.79
CA PHE A 309 -28.67 19.02 -27.03
C PHE A 309 -27.62 18.81 -28.14
N SER A 310 -26.40 19.31 -27.97
CA SER A 310 -25.33 19.20 -28.96
C SER A 310 -24.04 18.64 -28.28
N TRP A 311 -23.53 17.53 -28.80
CA TRP A 311 -22.34 16.83 -28.25
C TRP A 311 -21.24 16.74 -29.30
N GLN A 312 -20.68 17.89 -29.67
CA GLN A 312 -19.61 17.99 -30.67
C GLN A 312 -18.25 18.08 -29.99
N ILE A 313 -17.30 17.19 -30.36
CA ILE A 313 -15.94 17.21 -29.88
C ILE A 313 -15.24 18.52 -30.23
N GLY A 314 -14.58 19.13 -29.27
CA GLY A 314 -13.86 20.40 -29.42
C GLY A 314 -14.77 21.65 -29.44
N VAL A 315 -16.11 21.51 -29.39
CA VAL A 315 -17.06 22.64 -29.39
C VAL A 315 -17.90 22.65 -28.11
N THR A 316 -18.71 21.62 -27.86
CA THR A 316 -19.68 21.60 -26.75
C THR A 316 -19.49 20.43 -25.80
N LEU A 317 -18.78 19.37 -26.20
CA LEU A 317 -18.61 18.17 -25.39
C LEU A 317 -17.98 18.49 -24.03
N GLU A 318 -16.88 19.22 -24.00
CA GLU A 318 -16.16 19.56 -22.79
C GLU A 318 -16.97 20.43 -21.84
N GLN A 319 -17.67 21.47 -22.40
CA GLN A 319 -18.54 22.34 -21.61
C GLN A 319 -19.72 21.56 -21.01
N ASN A 320 -20.30 20.61 -21.76
CA ASN A 320 -21.39 19.77 -21.29
C ASN A 320 -20.95 18.85 -20.16
N ILE A 321 -19.77 18.21 -20.28
CA ILE A 321 -19.21 17.38 -19.24
C ILE A 321 -18.99 18.20 -17.97
N HIS A 322 -18.38 19.36 -18.07
CA HIS A 322 -18.14 20.24 -16.92
C HIS A 322 -19.45 20.72 -16.28
N LEU A 323 -20.48 21.05 -17.07
CA LEU A 323 -21.81 21.41 -16.56
C LEU A 323 -22.41 20.24 -15.74
N ILE A 324 -22.37 19.02 -16.29
CA ILE A 324 -22.91 17.83 -15.62
C ILE A 324 -22.17 17.58 -14.30
N ILE A 325 -20.85 17.66 -14.28
CA ILE A 325 -20.06 17.50 -13.06
C ILE A 325 -20.44 18.56 -12.02
N CYS A 326 -20.58 19.82 -12.46
CA CYS A 326 -20.98 20.93 -11.59
C CYS A 326 -22.37 20.69 -10.98
N LEU A 327 -23.36 20.34 -11.80
CA LEU A 327 -24.73 20.08 -11.35
C LEU A 327 -24.82 18.85 -10.43
N THR A 328 -24.08 17.78 -10.70
CA THR A 328 -24.06 16.59 -9.86
C THR A 328 -23.43 16.87 -8.49
N LEU A 329 -22.31 17.60 -8.43
CA LEU A 329 -21.70 18.01 -7.18
C LEU A 329 -22.60 18.95 -6.37
N LEU A 330 -23.27 19.89 -7.04
CA LEU A 330 -24.21 20.81 -6.40
C LEU A 330 -25.42 20.04 -5.82
N PHE A 331 -25.99 19.13 -6.59
CA PHE A 331 -27.11 18.29 -6.15
C PHE A 331 -26.75 17.47 -4.93
N LEU A 332 -25.61 16.76 -4.96
CA LEU A 332 -25.11 16.00 -3.82
C LEU A 332 -24.86 16.90 -2.61
N ALA A 333 -24.29 18.08 -2.81
CA ALA A 333 -24.06 19.03 -1.73
C ALA A 333 -25.37 19.47 -1.06
N LEU A 334 -26.42 19.73 -1.84
CA LEU A 334 -27.76 20.08 -1.33
C LEU A 334 -28.41 18.92 -0.55
N VAL A 335 -28.29 17.68 -1.04
CA VAL A 335 -28.78 16.49 -0.34
C VAL A 335 -28.07 16.34 1.02
N PHE A 336 -26.73 16.44 1.07
CA PHE A 336 -26.00 16.38 2.34
C PHE A 336 -26.27 17.57 3.25
N LEU A 337 -26.54 18.74 2.70
CA LEU A 337 -26.93 19.92 3.47
C LEU A 337 -28.28 19.70 4.18
N THR A 338 -29.30 19.25 3.44
CA THR A 338 -30.64 19.00 4.00
C THR A 338 -30.62 17.93 5.08
N VAL A 339 -29.96 16.78 4.82
CA VAL A 339 -29.78 15.72 5.81
C VAL A 339 -29.01 16.24 7.03
N GLY A 340 -27.97 17.02 6.81
CA GLY A 340 -27.16 17.60 7.87
C GLY A 340 -27.93 18.57 8.77
N LEU A 341 -28.80 19.41 8.19
CA LEU A 341 -29.67 20.31 8.92
C LEU A 341 -30.72 19.54 9.76
N ILE A 342 -31.37 18.54 9.16
CA ILE A 342 -32.34 17.68 9.87
C ILE A 342 -31.66 17.00 11.08
N CYS A 343 -30.51 16.40 10.90
CA CYS A 343 -29.76 15.78 11.98
C CYS A 343 -29.32 16.79 13.07
N HIS A 344 -28.98 18.00 12.69
CA HIS A 344 -28.60 19.06 13.61
C HIS A 344 -29.78 19.53 14.44
N CYS A 345 -30.93 19.79 13.82
CA CYS A 345 -32.16 20.18 14.51
C CYS A 345 -32.68 19.10 15.47
N LYS A 346 -32.64 17.81 15.03
CA LYS A 346 -33.05 16.68 15.87
C LYS A 346 -32.18 16.52 17.12
N ARG A 347 -30.88 16.77 16.99
CA ARG A 347 -29.95 16.74 18.13
C ARG A 347 -30.24 17.87 19.13
N ARG A 348 -30.47 19.08 18.63
CA ARG A 348 -30.77 20.25 19.48
C ARG A 348 -32.10 20.12 20.24
N ASN A 349 -33.08 19.41 19.67
CA ASN A 349 -34.38 19.17 20.32
C ASN A 349 -34.31 18.05 21.38
N ASN A 350 -33.23 17.27 21.41
CA ASN A 350 -32.99 16.17 22.36
C ASN A 350 -32.00 16.56 23.48
N GLU A 351 -31.35 17.73 23.35
CA GLU A 351 -30.54 18.38 24.42
C GLU A 351 -31.37 19.40 25.15
#